data_2b79b8da34bab74670b337ac3bb0390b
#
_entry.id   2b79b8da34bab74670b337ac3bb0390b
#
_cell.length_a   1.000
_cell.length_b   1.000
_cell.length_c   1.000
_cell.angle_alpha   90.00
_cell.angle_beta   90.00
_cell.angle_gamma   90.00
#
_symmetry.space_group_name_H-M   'P 1'
#
loop_
_entity.id
_entity.type
_entity.pdbx_description
1 polymer ?
#
loop_
_entity_poly.entity_id
_entity_poly.type
_entity_poly.pdbx_seq_one_letter_code
_entity_poly.pdbx_strand_id
1 'polypeptide(L)'
;MKTLLRAFSRSVQLFIVLLLECILVNSLPAKEVIAAKPNVIIIFIDDLGYADIGPFGATKQRTPHLDRMASEGMKLTSFYAAPVCSVSRAQLLTGCYGVRVSVPGVFGPASKNGLHPNEFTIAERLKEQGYATMCIGKWHVGDQPEFLPTKQGFDRYFGIPYSNDMQRVATTSGKKVVPLLRDNQVIELLTEEEQSRIVQRYTEEAVGFIRENKEKPFLLYLPHTAVHTPIWPGEAFRGKSNNGRFGDWVEEVDWSMGQVLGTLRDLHLDKSTLVIFTSDNGPWLIKGSDGGSALPLRGGKGSTWEGGVRVPTLAWWPGRIAAASVCDAVAGTIDLMPTAVSLAGGSLPSEPVLDGRDISPLLFGETKQSAREAHYYFSGNNLQAVRQGPWKLAIAVQAETMGKQALDDSKQNPRLYNLDQEIGEQTNLADNHPEVVARLEKLASKMASEIGGKQPPLRRPAGHVDKPQTLYPSEAPNLK
;
A
#
# COMPACT_ATOMS: atom_id res chain seq x y z
N MET A 1 -0.58 84.42 15.86
CA MET A 1 -0.14 83.65 14.65
C MET A 1 1.03 82.68 14.91
N LYS A 2 2.05 83.05 15.71
CA LYS A 2 3.21 82.13 16.00
C LYS A 2 2.89 80.90 16.90
N THR A 3 1.83 80.99 17.72
CA THR A 3 1.47 79.92 18.68
C THR A 3 0.63 78.84 18.04
N LEU A 4 -0.17 79.12 17.03
CA LEU A 4 -1.00 78.19 16.29
C LEU A 4 -0.14 77.30 15.34
N LEU A 5 0.93 77.85 14.75
CA LEU A 5 1.85 77.08 13.88
C LEU A 5 2.73 76.09 14.64
N ARG A 6 3.00 76.31 15.94
CA ARG A 6 3.75 75.34 16.77
C ARG A 6 2.90 74.12 17.23
N ALA A 7 1.58 74.38 17.44
CA ALA A 7 0.65 73.28 17.78
C ALA A 7 0.39 72.33 16.59
N PHE A 8 0.25 72.89 15.37
CA PHE A 8 0.06 72.09 14.15
C PHE A 8 1.28 71.22 13.79
N SER A 9 2.51 71.72 14.01
CA SER A 9 3.76 70.98 13.79
C SER A 9 3.91 69.79 14.74
N ARG A 10 3.53 69.91 16.02
CA ARG A 10 3.59 68.79 16.98
C ARG A 10 2.58 67.69 16.72
N SER A 11 1.35 68.05 16.28
CA SER A 11 0.32 67.06 15.93
C SER A 11 0.67 66.27 14.69
N VAL A 12 1.29 66.88 13.67
CA VAL A 12 1.77 66.22 12.46
C VAL A 12 2.96 65.29 12.75
N GLN A 13 3.89 65.71 13.63
CA GLN A 13 4.99 64.82 14.04
C GLN A 13 4.52 63.61 14.85
N LEU A 14 3.51 63.78 15.75
CA LEU A 14 2.94 62.64 16.49
C LEU A 14 2.21 61.65 15.60
N PHE A 15 1.51 62.18 14.55
CA PHE A 15 0.82 61.31 13.57
C PHE A 15 1.79 60.53 12.68
N ILE A 16 2.94 61.13 12.30
CA ILE A 16 3.99 60.44 11.52
C ILE A 16 4.70 59.37 12.33
N VAL A 17 4.95 59.60 13.61
CA VAL A 17 5.55 58.61 14.52
C VAL A 17 4.60 57.44 14.76
N LEU A 18 3.30 57.66 14.96
CA LEU A 18 2.31 56.60 15.10
C LEU A 18 2.09 55.80 13.80
N LEU A 19 2.19 56.46 12.62
CA LEU A 19 2.15 55.76 11.34
C LEU A 19 3.41 54.90 11.09
N LEU A 20 4.58 55.37 11.50
CA LEU A 20 5.83 54.62 11.41
C LEU A 20 5.87 53.40 12.37
N GLU A 21 5.32 53.52 13.55
CA GLU A 21 5.19 52.40 14.49
C GLU A 21 4.18 51.34 13.98
N CYS A 22 3.06 51.75 13.35
CA CYS A 22 2.12 50.83 12.68
C CYS A 22 2.72 50.11 11.47
N ILE A 23 3.64 50.74 10.74
CA ILE A 23 4.35 50.13 9.60
C ILE A 23 5.44 49.16 10.06
N LEU A 24 6.12 49.43 11.17
CA LEU A 24 7.15 48.54 11.73
C LEU A 24 6.56 47.27 12.38
N VAL A 25 5.34 47.33 12.92
CA VAL A 25 4.68 46.15 13.51
C VAL A 25 4.20 45.17 12.43
N ASN A 26 3.96 45.61 11.16
CA ASN A 26 3.54 44.78 10.07
C ASN A 26 4.70 44.14 9.25
N SER A 27 5.95 44.39 9.60
CA SER A 27 7.13 43.83 8.92
C SER A 27 7.86 42.73 9.70
N LEU A 28 7.24 42.14 10.70
CA LEU A 28 7.72 40.83 11.18
C LEU A 28 7.56 39.84 10.05
N PRO A 29 8.61 39.15 9.59
CA PRO A 29 8.46 38.12 8.63
C PRO A 29 7.44 37.15 9.19
N ALA A 30 6.37 36.86 8.42
CA ALA A 30 5.45 35.81 8.74
C ALA A 30 6.32 34.57 9.03
N LYS A 31 6.31 34.11 10.29
CA LYS A 31 6.99 32.88 10.66
C LYS A 31 6.41 31.87 9.69
N GLU A 32 7.27 31.39 8.76
CA GLU A 32 6.88 30.36 7.84
C GLU A 32 6.28 29.25 8.69
N VAL A 33 4.96 29.10 8.66
CA VAL A 33 4.28 28.00 9.35
C VAL A 33 4.71 26.79 8.56
N ILE A 34 5.80 26.16 8.97
CA ILE A 34 6.20 24.86 8.47
C ILE A 34 4.96 24.01 8.66
N ALA A 35 4.29 23.68 7.56
CA ALA A 35 3.10 22.84 7.61
C ALA A 35 3.46 21.60 8.42
N ALA A 36 2.71 21.34 9.48
CA ALA A 36 3.00 20.19 10.34
C ALA A 36 3.03 18.92 9.48
N LYS A 37 4.10 18.14 9.62
CA LYS A 37 4.28 16.87 8.89
C LYS A 37 3.09 15.96 9.19
N PRO A 38 2.38 15.42 8.17
CA PRO A 38 1.22 14.57 8.42
C PRO A 38 1.62 13.20 8.94
N ASN A 39 0.78 12.56 9.72
CA ASN A 39 0.87 11.13 9.95
C ASN A 39 0.51 10.38 8.67
N VAL A 40 1.07 9.19 8.50
CA VAL A 40 0.78 8.30 7.37
C VAL A 40 0.39 6.93 7.91
N ILE A 41 -0.80 6.47 7.55
CA ILE A 41 -1.27 5.11 7.85
C ILE A 41 -1.57 4.41 6.53
N ILE A 42 -0.94 3.25 6.31
CA ILE A 42 -1.18 2.40 5.16
C ILE A 42 -1.73 1.06 5.66
N ILE A 43 -3.00 0.79 5.34
CA ILE A 43 -3.68 -0.45 5.68
C ILE A 43 -3.73 -1.31 4.43
N PHE A 44 -3.09 -2.48 4.50
CA PHE A 44 -2.79 -3.32 3.36
C PHE A 44 -3.35 -4.71 3.59
N ILE A 45 -4.36 -5.09 2.81
CA ILE A 45 -5.11 -6.33 3.02
C ILE A 45 -4.55 -7.41 2.09
N ASP A 46 -4.49 -8.64 2.57
CA ASP A 46 -3.96 -9.79 1.84
C ASP A 46 -5.08 -10.46 1.02
N ASP A 47 -4.90 -10.59 -0.30
CA ASP A 47 -5.83 -11.24 -1.24
C ASP A 47 -7.25 -10.62 -1.32
N LEU A 48 -7.44 -9.36 -0.96
CA LEU A 48 -8.74 -8.70 -1.06
C LEU A 48 -9.03 -8.30 -2.50
N GLY A 49 -10.09 -8.84 -3.08
CA GLY A 49 -10.49 -8.58 -4.47
C GLY A 49 -11.14 -7.22 -4.66
N TYR A 50 -11.19 -6.77 -5.93
CA TYR A 50 -11.72 -5.47 -6.31
C TYR A 50 -13.16 -5.25 -5.84
N ALA A 51 -14.02 -6.27 -5.92
CA ALA A 51 -15.43 -6.19 -5.54
C ALA A 51 -15.73 -6.76 -4.12
N ASP A 52 -14.74 -6.82 -3.24
CA ASP A 52 -14.93 -7.44 -1.93
C ASP A 52 -15.31 -6.46 -0.81
N ILE A 53 -15.40 -5.14 -1.11
CA ILE A 53 -15.87 -4.12 -0.17
C ILE A 53 -17.01 -3.28 -0.75
N GLY A 54 -17.89 -2.74 0.10
CA GLY A 54 -19.09 -1.98 -0.29
C GLY A 54 -18.81 -0.85 -1.30
N PRO A 55 -17.80 0.03 -1.11
CA PRO A 55 -17.48 1.10 -2.05
C PRO A 55 -17.14 0.63 -3.48
N PHE A 56 -16.78 -0.65 -3.66
CA PHE A 56 -16.46 -1.28 -4.93
C PHE A 56 -17.49 -2.32 -5.38
N GLY A 57 -18.65 -2.40 -4.72
CA GLY A 57 -19.80 -3.18 -5.18
C GLY A 57 -20.08 -4.48 -4.42
N ALA A 58 -19.42 -4.76 -3.32
CA ALA A 58 -19.78 -5.90 -2.46
C ALA A 58 -21.19 -5.73 -1.90
N THR A 59 -21.99 -6.81 -1.95
CA THR A 59 -23.37 -6.83 -1.44
C THR A 59 -23.64 -7.92 -0.41
N LYS A 60 -22.71 -8.88 -0.28
CA LYS A 60 -22.89 -10.05 0.59
C LYS A 60 -22.31 -9.84 1.99
N GLN A 61 -21.25 -9.08 2.12
CA GLN A 61 -20.63 -8.65 3.37
C GLN A 61 -20.81 -7.14 3.56
N ARG A 62 -20.83 -6.69 4.80
CA ARG A 62 -21.07 -5.29 5.16
C ARG A 62 -19.74 -4.63 5.53
N THR A 63 -19.49 -3.45 4.98
CA THR A 63 -18.28 -2.68 5.25
C THR A 63 -18.60 -1.22 5.60
N PRO A 64 -19.42 -0.96 6.66
CA PRO A 64 -19.93 0.38 6.96
C PRO A 64 -18.83 1.40 7.28
N HIS A 65 -17.69 0.97 7.85
CA HIS A 65 -16.56 1.87 8.14
C HIS A 65 -15.80 2.23 6.86
N LEU A 66 -15.61 1.30 5.93
CA LEU A 66 -15.03 1.57 4.61
C LEU A 66 -15.99 2.37 3.73
N ASP A 67 -17.32 2.12 3.81
CA ASP A 67 -18.33 2.93 3.13
C ASP A 67 -18.26 4.39 3.61
N ARG A 68 -18.13 4.58 4.92
CA ARG A 68 -17.93 5.90 5.51
C ARG A 68 -16.60 6.51 5.09
N MET A 69 -15.49 5.75 5.10
CA MET A 69 -14.19 6.22 4.62
C MET A 69 -14.27 6.71 3.17
N ALA A 70 -14.95 5.99 2.30
CA ALA A 70 -15.17 6.38 0.90
C ALA A 70 -16.03 7.65 0.78
N SER A 71 -17.07 7.78 1.60
CA SER A 71 -17.95 8.97 1.60
C SER A 71 -17.28 10.23 2.16
N GLU A 72 -16.32 10.09 3.05
CA GLU A 72 -15.53 11.17 3.64
C GLU A 72 -14.21 11.45 2.91
N GLY A 73 -13.80 10.58 1.99
CA GLY A 73 -12.52 10.61 1.28
C GLY A 73 -12.66 10.37 -0.22
N MET A 74 -11.68 9.67 -0.78
CA MET A 74 -11.56 9.41 -2.21
C MET A 74 -11.51 7.90 -2.50
N LYS A 75 -12.18 7.50 -3.56
CA LYS A 75 -12.06 6.19 -4.19
C LYS A 75 -11.11 6.28 -5.40
N LEU A 76 -10.02 5.48 -5.39
CA LEU A 76 -9.11 5.34 -6.52
C LEU A 76 -9.49 4.08 -7.31
N THR A 77 -10.05 4.25 -8.50
CA THR A 77 -10.61 3.14 -9.29
C THR A 77 -9.60 2.45 -10.20
N SER A 78 -8.43 3.07 -10.44
CA SER A 78 -7.32 2.53 -11.23
C SER A 78 -6.03 2.46 -10.43
N PHE A 79 -6.08 1.81 -9.25
CA PHE A 79 -4.92 1.62 -8.38
C PHE A 79 -4.37 0.20 -8.51
N TYR A 80 -3.04 0.09 -8.68
CA TYR A 80 -2.38 -1.16 -9.03
C TYR A 80 -1.41 -1.64 -7.96
N ALA A 81 -1.50 -2.93 -7.68
CA ALA A 81 -0.53 -3.71 -6.94
C ALA A 81 0.24 -4.64 -7.90
N ALA A 82 0.98 -5.62 -7.37
CA ALA A 82 1.58 -6.70 -8.16
C ALA A 82 0.71 -7.97 -8.11
N PRO A 83 1.01 -8.98 -8.95
CA PRO A 83 0.21 -10.21 -8.98
C PRO A 83 0.25 -11.05 -7.71
N VAL A 84 1.26 -10.85 -6.83
CA VAL A 84 1.47 -11.65 -5.62
C VAL A 84 2.06 -10.81 -4.47
N CYS A 85 1.80 -11.26 -3.25
CA CYS A 85 2.00 -10.52 -2.01
C CYS A 85 3.43 -10.02 -1.76
N SER A 86 4.49 -10.84 -1.82
CA SER A 86 5.86 -10.35 -1.56
C SER A 86 6.28 -9.25 -2.53
N VAL A 87 5.87 -9.37 -3.80
CA VAL A 87 6.18 -8.40 -4.86
C VAL A 87 5.53 -7.05 -4.57
N SER A 88 4.24 -7.04 -4.24
CA SER A 88 3.49 -5.82 -3.90
C SER A 88 4.01 -5.14 -2.63
N ARG A 89 4.39 -5.94 -1.63
CA ARG A 89 4.97 -5.43 -0.38
C ARG A 89 6.32 -4.78 -0.64
N ALA A 90 7.19 -5.40 -1.45
CA ALA A 90 8.44 -4.77 -1.88
C ALA A 90 8.19 -3.48 -2.68
N GLN A 91 7.19 -3.46 -3.57
CA GLN A 91 6.80 -2.27 -4.33
C GLN A 91 6.38 -1.11 -3.42
N LEU A 92 5.50 -1.37 -2.45
CA LEU A 92 5.05 -0.38 -1.48
C LEU A 92 6.21 0.17 -0.66
N LEU A 93 7.07 -0.72 -0.16
CA LEU A 93 8.17 -0.36 0.72
C LEU A 93 9.24 0.47 0.01
N THR A 94 9.56 0.17 -1.26
CA THR A 94 10.72 0.73 -1.98
C THR A 94 10.37 1.75 -3.05
N GLY A 95 9.09 1.89 -3.43
CA GLY A 95 8.71 2.72 -4.57
C GLY A 95 9.19 2.19 -5.92
N CYS A 96 9.49 0.89 -6.02
CA CYS A 96 10.04 0.27 -7.22
C CYS A 96 9.25 -0.96 -7.63
N TYR A 97 9.22 -1.28 -8.93
CA TYR A 97 8.75 -2.60 -9.35
C TYR A 97 9.55 -3.70 -8.65
N GLY A 98 8.87 -4.76 -8.14
CA GLY A 98 9.54 -5.84 -7.42
C GLY A 98 10.70 -6.48 -8.19
N VAL A 99 10.60 -6.52 -9.52
CA VAL A 99 11.67 -6.99 -10.42
C VAL A 99 12.92 -6.12 -10.29
N ARG A 100 12.78 -4.78 -10.15
CA ARG A 100 13.92 -3.87 -10.00
C ARG A 100 14.73 -4.15 -8.73
N VAL A 101 14.06 -4.52 -7.66
CA VAL A 101 14.66 -4.81 -6.34
C VAL A 101 14.85 -6.31 -6.08
N SER A 102 14.81 -7.12 -7.15
CA SER A 102 15.00 -8.59 -7.11
C SER A 102 14.05 -9.35 -6.17
N VAL A 103 12.81 -8.87 -6.07
CA VAL A 103 11.67 -9.55 -5.44
C VAL A 103 10.65 -9.93 -6.52
N PRO A 104 10.94 -10.96 -7.36
CA PRO A 104 10.09 -11.30 -8.50
C PRO A 104 8.93 -12.22 -8.13
N GLY A 105 8.88 -12.76 -6.91
CA GLY A 105 7.90 -13.76 -6.47
C GLY A 105 7.79 -13.86 -4.96
N VAL A 106 7.06 -14.86 -4.49
CA VAL A 106 6.77 -15.08 -3.06
C VAL A 106 7.96 -15.72 -2.36
N PHE A 107 8.32 -15.22 -1.19
CA PHE A 107 9.30 -15.83 -0.31
C PHE A 107 8.63 -16.79 0.68
N GLY A 108 9.18 -17.99 0.86
CA GLY A 108 8.72 -18.94 1.87
C GLY A 108 9.53 -18.87 3.16
N PRO A 109 9.14 -19.65 4.18
CA PRO A 109 9.91 -19.79 5.41
C PRO A 109 11.34 -20.28 5.17
N ALA A 110 12.31 -19.70 5.86
CA ALA A 110 13.73 -19.95 5.72
C ALA A 110 14.25 -19.70 4.29
N SER A 111 13.68 -18.72 3.60
CA SER A 111 14.21 -18.27 2.31
C SER A 111 15.62 -17.72 2.46
N LYS A 112 16.53 -18.14 1.54
CA LYS A 112 17.87 -17.54 1.45
C LYS A 112 17.84 -16.09 1.02
N ASN A 113 16.76 -15.69 0.32
CA ASN A 113 16.62 -14.35 -0.26
C ASN A 113 15.54 -13.55 0.44
N GLY A 114 15.73 -12.24 0.44
CA GLY A 114 14.79 -11.24 0.92
C GLY A 114 15.00 -9.90 0.25
N LEU A 115 14.27 -8.88 0.68
CA LEU A 115 14.53 -7.51 0.29
C LEU A 115 15.94 -7.12 0.73
N HIS A 116 16.75 -6.60 -0.20
CA HIS A 116 18.13 -6.27 0.10
C HIS A 116 18.21 -5.17 1.18
N PRO A 117 19.04 -5.33 2.24
CA PRO A 117 19.12 -4.34 3.32
C PRO A 117 19.58 -2.94 2.92
N ASN A 118 20.19 -2.80 1.73
CA ASN A 118 20.59 -1.49 1.19
C ASN A 118 19.49 -0.84 0.31
N GLU A 119 18.31 -1.45 0.18
CA GLU A 119 17.19 -0.76 -0.45
C GLU A 119 16.65 0.33 0.50
N PHE A 120 16.29 1.46 -0.07
CA PHE A 120 15.65 2.52 0.71
C PHE A 120 14.17 2.23 0.83
N THR A 121 13.69 2.08 2.06
CA THR A 121 12.28 1.84 2.35
C THR A 121 11.55 3.12 2.75
N ILE A 122 10.22 3.09 2.64
CA ILE A 122 9.36 4.16 3.15
C ILE A 122 9.62 4.46 4.64
N ALA A 123 9.90 3.42 5.45
CA ALA A 123 10.15 3.58 6.87
C ALA A 123 11.48 4.32 7.13
N GLU A 124 12.56 3.95 6.43
CA GLU A 124 13.84 4.64 6.54
C GLU A 124 13.72 6.10 6.13
N ARG A 125 13.08 6.38 4.99
CA ARG A 125 12.92 7.76 4.48
C ARG A 125 12.08 8.63 5.41
N LEU A 126 11.01 8.09 6.00
CA LEU A 126 10.21 8.85 6.95
C LEU A 126 10.90 8.99 8.30
N LYS A 127 11.69 8.02 8.72
CA LYS A 127 12.53 8.10 9.93
C LYS A 127 13.57 9.23 9.83
N GLU A 128 14.21 9.42 8.65
CA GLU A 128 15.07 10.57 8.35
C GLU A 128 14.33 11.91 8.54
N GLN A 129 13.00 11.90 8.39
CA GLN A 129 12.13 13.05 8.59
C GLN A 129 11.62 13.19 10.04
N GLY A 130 12.07 12.33 10.97
CA GLY A 130 11.70 12.36 12.38
C GLY A 130 10.40 11.62 12.73
N TYR A 131 9.92 10.73 11.85
CA TYR A 131 8.75 9.92 12.11
C TYR A 131 9.07 8.77 13.08
N ALA A 132 8.12 8.44 13.96
CA ALA A 132 8.06 7.15 14.60
C ALA A 132 7.48 6.14 13.60
N THR A 133 8.03 4.92 13.53
CA THR A 133 7.66 3.96 12.50
C THR A 133 7.32 2.60 13.11
N MET A 134 6.17 2.01 12.71
CA MET A 134 5.80 0.67 13.14
C MET A 134 5.17 -0.13 11.99
N CYS A 135 5.58 -1.39 11.87
CA CYS A 135 4.94 -2.39 11.02
C CYS A 135 4.12 -3.35 11.91
N ILE A 136 2.82 -3.53 11.62
CA ILE A 136 1.94 -4.43 12.38
C ILE A 136 1.23 -5.35 11.39
N GLY A 137 1.63 -6.64 11.35
CA GLY A 137 1.00 -7.63 10.50
C GLY A 137 1.96 -8.50 9.70
N LYS A 138 1.54 -8.93 8.51
CA LYS A 138 2.30 -9.79 7.60
C LYS A 138 3.42 -9.01 6.91
N TRP A 139 4.67 -9.44 7.10
CA TRP A 139 5.85 -8.81 6.47
C TRP A 139 6.09 -9.27 5.03
N HIS A 140 6.46 -10.51 4.85
CA HIS A 140 6.57 -11.28 3.60
C HIS A 140 7.60 -10.81 2.56
N VAL A 141 8.65 -10.11 2.97
CA VAL A 141 9.79 -9.74 2.08
C VAL A 141 11.12 -10.29 2.59
N GLY A 142 11.08 -11.43 3.27
CA GLY A 142 12.21 -12.15 3.84
C GLY A 142 12.08 -12.34 5.35
N ASP A 143 12.37 -13.55 5.83
CA ASP A 143 12.20 -13.94 7.24
C ASP A 143 13.53 -14.11 7.98
N GLN A 144 14.68 -13.88 7.29
CA GLN A 144 15.97 -13.92 7.96
C GLN A 144 16.20 -12.65 8.78
N PRO A 145 16.98 -12.70 9.87
CA PRO A 145 17.20 -11.56 10.76
C PRO A 145 17.57 -10.26 10.04
N GLU A 146 18.33 -10.35 8.94
CA GLU A 146 18.78 -9.23 8.14
C GLU A 146 17.64 -8.56 7.33
N PHE A 147 16.54 -9.28 7.10
CA PHE A 147 15.43 -8.85 6.25
C PHE A 147 14.19 -8.44 7.04
N LEU A 148 14.19 -8.62 8.38
CA LEU A 148 13.03 -8.29 9.22
C LEU A 148 12.75 -6.77 9.25
N PRO A 149 11.52 -6.35 9.57
CA PRO A 149 11.10 -4.95 9.51
C PRO A 149 12.02 -3.98 10.24
N THR A 150 12.56 -4.36 11.41
CA THR A 150 13.47 -3.51 12.18
C THR A 150 14.83 -3.29 11.52
N LYS A 151 15.18 -4.11 10.50
CA LYS A 151 16.37 -3.94 9.65
C LYS A 151 16.05 -3.21 8.34
N GLN A 152 14.79 -2.88 8.13
CA GLN A 152 14.25 -2.18 6.97
C GLN A 152 13.57 -0.84 7.38
N GLY A 153 14.10 -0.21 8.45
CA GLY A 153 13.75 1.15 8.87
C GLY A 153 12.65 1.27 9.93
N PHE A 154 11.85 0.23 10.20
CA PHE A 154 10.84 0.31 11.25
C PHE A 154 11.46 0.29 12.65
N ASP A 155 10.99 1.17 13.55
CA ASP A 155 11.41 1.18 14.95
C ASP A 155 10.88 -0.04 15.70
N ARG A 156 9.66 -0.50 15.34
CA ARG A 156 8.95 -1.60 16.01
C ARG A 156 8.26 -2.49 14.98
N TYR A 157 8.13 -3.76 15.32
CA TYR A 157 7.39 -4.75 14.56
C TYR A 157 6.53 -5.63 15.48
N PHE A 158 5.30 -5.95 15.03
CA PHE A 158 4.47 -6.98 15.63
C PHE A 158 3.69 -7.70 14.52
N GLY A 159 3.94 -9.01 14.30
CA GLY A 159 3.26 -9.71 13.23
C GLY A 159 3.89 -11.03 12.83
N ILE A 160 3.40 -11.59 11.71
CA ILE A 160 3.92 -12.83 11.13
C ILE A 160 4.87 -12.52 9.97
N PRO A 161 6.00 -13.22 9.85
CA PRO A 161 7.07 -12.86 8.90
C PRO A 161 6.77 -13.26 7.45
N TYR A 162 5.77 -14.10 7.19
CA TYR A 162 5.32 -14.59 5.89
C TYR A 162 3.82 -14.87 5.89
N SER A 163 3.29 -15.64 4.94
CA SER A 163 1.86 -15.90 4.85
C SER A 163 1.36 -16.91 5.90
N ASN A 164 0.12 -16.77 6.34
CA ASN A 164 -0.51 -17.60 7.36
C ASN A 164 -0.77 -19.06 6.93
N ASP A 165 -0.74 -19.36 5.63
CA ASP A 165 -0.82 -20.71 5.07
C ASP A 165 0.52 -21.45 5.10
N MET A 166 1.63 -20.75 5.34
CA MET A 166 2.98 -21.32 5.42
C MET A 166 3.26 -21.93 6.79
N GLN A 167 2.29 -22.67 7.31
CA GLN A 167 2.34 -23.35 8.61
C GLN A 167 3.35 -24.50 8.60
N ARG A 168 3.96 -24.75 9.76
CA ARG A 168 4.73 -25.99 10.04
C ARG A 168 4.13 -26.73 11.21
N VAL A 169 4.35 -28.04 11.26
CA VAL A 169 3.96 -28.84 12.43
C VAL A 169 4.99 -28.60 13.55
N ALA A 170 4.51 -28.06 14.67
CA ALA A 170 5.36 -27.88 15.85
C ALA A 170 5.71 -29.27 16.45
N THR A 171 7.00 -29.50 16.68
CA THR A 171 7.51 -30.77 17.22
C THR A 171 6.99 -31.07 18.63
N THR A 172 6.74 -30.03 19.42
CA THR A 172 6.26 -30.11 20.82
C THR A 172 4.77 -30.42 20.94
N SER A 173 3.93 -29.91 20.02
CA SER A 173 2.46 -30.03 20.12
C SER A 173 1.82 -30.88 19.02
N GLY A 174 2.54 -31.17 17.94
CA GLY A 174 2.00 -31.81 16.75
C GLY A 174 0.98 -30.95 15.97
N LYS A 175 0.73 -29.69 16.37
CA LYS A 175 -0.18 -28.77 15.73
C LYS A 175 0.48 -27.98 14.61
N LYS A 176 -0.28 -27.59 13.59
CA LYS A 176 0.16 -26.63 12.59
C LYS A 176 0.18 -25.22 13.18
N VAL A 177 1.30 -24.52 13.04
CA VAL A 177 1.53 -23.19 13.64
C VAL A 177 2.26 -22.26 12.70
N VAL A 178 2.12 -20.94 12.94
CA VAL A 178 2.96 -19.89 12.36
C VAL A 178 3.58 -19.05 13.48
N PRO A 179 4.83 -18.56 13.34
CA PRO A 179 5.44 -17.73 14.36
C PRO A 179 4.86 -16.32 14.37
N LEU A 180 4.55 -15.81 15.56
CA LEU A 180 4.28 -14.40 15.81
C LEU A 180 5.53 -13.76 16.40
N LEU A 181 5.94 -12.65 15.83
CA LEU A 181 7.12 -11.91 16.26
C LEU A 181 6.74 -10.59 16.93
N ARG A 182 7.56 -10.21 17.91
CA ARG A 182 7.70 -8.83 18.35
C ARG A 182 9.14 -8.41 18.07
N ASP A 183 9.30 -7.39 17.24
CA ASP A 183 10.57 -6.94 16.68
C ASP A 183 11.28 -8.11 15.96
N ASN A 184 12.39 -8.62 16.49
CA ASN A 184 13.15 -9.70 15.88
C ASN A 184 13.01 -11.04 16.63
N GLN A 185 12.07 -11.14 17.58
CA GLN A 185 11.91 -12.32 18.42
C GLN A 185 10.57 -13.00 18.20
N VAL A 186 10.58 -14.32 18.06
CA VAL A 186 9.37 -15.15 18.11
C VAL A 186 8.87 -15.15 19.55
N ILE A 187 7.66 -14.62 19.76
CA ILE A 187 7.01 -14.55 21.08
C ILE A 187 5.94 -15.61 21.27
N GLU A 188 5.42 -16.18 20.17
CA GLU A 188 4.35 -17.16 20.20
C GLU A 188 4.33 -17.96 18.89
N LEU A 189 3.86 -19.21 18.95
CA LEU A 189 3.53 -20.04 17.80
C LEU A 189 2.01 -20.15 17.70
N LEU A 190 1.43 -19.44 16.72
CA LEU A 190 -0.02 -19.34 16.56
C LEU A 190 -0.59 -20.60 15.91
N THR A 191 -1.47 -21.29 16.62
CA THR A 191 -2.36 -22.32 16.07
C THR A 191 -3.50 -21.67 15.28
N GLU A 192 -4.39 -22.49 14.72
CA GLU A 192 -5.61 -22.00 14.04
C GLU A 192 -6.49 -21.16 14.97
N GLU A 193 -6.59 -21.55 16.25
CA GLU A 193 -7.37 -20.83 17.25
C GLU A 193 -6.77 -19.43 17.54
N GLU A 194 -5.45 -19.36 17.77
CA GLU A 194 -4.78 -18.07 18.01
C GLU A 194 -4.80 -17.16 16.76
N GLN A 195 -4.75 -17.73 15.55
CA GLN A 195 -4.88 -16.94 14.32
C GLN A 195 -6.25 -16.28 14.19
N SER A 196 -7.32 -16.85 14.76
CA SER A 196 -8.65 -16.22 14.76
C SER A 196 -8.72 -14.92 15.59
N ARG A 197 -7.71 -14.61 16.39
CA ARG A 197 -7.60 -13.37 17.17
C ARG A 197 -6.63 -12.36 16.54
N ILE A 198 -6.04 -12.69 15.37
CA ILE A 198 -4.92 -11.93 14.85
C ILE A 198 -5.31 -10.51 14.40
N VAL A 199 -6.49 -10.34 13.79
CA VAL A 199 -6.99 -9.02 13.37
C VAL A 199 -7.24 -8.14 14.59
N GLN A 200 -7.85 -8.68 15.64
CA GLN A 200 -8.05 -7.97 16.90
C GLN A 200 -6.71 -7.53 17.51
N ARG A 201 -5.73 -8.44 17.62
CA ARG A 201 -4.40 -8.14 18.18
C ARG A 201 -3.66 -7.07 17.38
N TYR A 202 -3.72 -7.12 16.04
CA TYR A 202 -3.14 -6.08 15.18
C TYR A 202 -3.83 -4.74 15.38
N THR A 203 -5.15 -4.73 15.56
CA THR A 203 -5.93 -3.51 15.81
C THR A 203 -5.57 -2.89 17.16
N GLU A 204 -5.46 -3.69 18.20
CA GLU A 204 -5.06 -3.25 19.56
C GLU A 204 -3.65 -2.62 19.54
N GLU A 205 -2.67 -3.25 18.89
CA GLU A 205 -1.32 -2.72 18.72
C GLU A 205 -1.32 -1.41 17.90
N ALA A 206 -2.12 -1.34 16.83
CA ALA A 206 -2.25 -0.14 16.01
C ALA A 206 -2.82 1.04 16.78
N VAL A 207 -3.91 0.82 17.51
CA VAL A 207 -4.53 1.83 18.38
C VAL A 207 -3.56 2.29 19.49
N GLY A 208 -2.84 1.33 20.10
CA GLY A 208 -1.79 1.62 21.08
C GLY A 208 -0.70 2.52 20.51
N PHE A 209 -0.15 2.16 19.35
CA PHE A 209 0.88 2.93 18.67
C PHE A 209 0.44 4.34 18.30
N ILE A 210 -0.78 4.53 17.79
CA ILE A 210 -1.34 5.86 17.48
C ILE A 210 -1.41 6.72 18.75
N ARG A 211 -1.92 6.17 19.86
CA ARG A 211 -2.02 6.89 21.15
C ARG A 211 -0.67 7.30 21.72
N GLU A 212 0.32 6.41 21.66
CA GLU A 212 1.69 6.65 22.12
C GLU A 212 2.39 7.75 21.34
N ASN A 213 2.07 7.91 20.04
CA ASN A 213 2.76 8.82 19.14
C ASN A 213 1.93 10.04 18.71
N LYS A 214 0.84 10.37 19.42
CA LYS A 214 -0.09 11.45 19.06
C LYS A 214 0.54 12.85 18.96
N GLU A 215 1.68 13.08 19.60
CA GLU A 215 2.37 14.38 19.65
C GLU A 215 3.52 14.52 18.63
N LYS A 216 3.76 13.50 17.79
CA LYS A 216 4.83 13.51 16.77
C LYS A 216 4.38 12.78 15.51
N PRO A 217 4.95 13.11 14.34
CA PRO A 217 4.56 12.42 13.12
C PRO A 217 4.92 10.94 13.18
N PHE A 218 4.06 10.11 12.62
CA PHE A 218 4.28 8.66 12.59
C PHE A 218 3.89 8.03 11.26
N LEU A 219 4.55 6.91 10.95
CA LEU A 219 4.19 5.95 9.92
C LEU A 219 3.68 4.67 10.59
N LEU A 220 2.44 4.30 10.32
CA LEU A 220 1.89 3.00 10.63
C LEU A 220 1.66 2.22 9.33
N TYR A 221 2.43 1.16 9.12
CA TYR A 221 2.17 0.17 8.09
C TYR A 221 1.44 -1.00 8.74
N LEU A 222 0.16 -1.19 8.37
CA LEU A 222 -0.74 -2.20 8.94
C LEU A 222 -1.12 -3.24 7.87
N PRO A 223 -0.19 -4.15 7.49
CA PRO A 223 -0.44 -5.22 6.54
C PRO A 223 -1.16 -6.38 7.22
N HIS A 224 -2.49 -6.38 7.17
CA HIS A 224 -3.29 -7.49 7.71
C HIS A 224 -2.95 -8.81 7.03
N THR A 225 -3.06 -9.91 7.79
CA THR A 225 -3.00 -11.28 7.28
C THR A 225 -4.34 -11.68 6.64
N ALA A 226 -5.43 -11.07 7.09
CA ALA A 226 -6.76 -11.19 6.50
C ALA A 226 -6.75 -10.53 5.10
N VAL A 227 -7.38 -11.10 4.10
CA VAL A 227 -8.32 -12.24 4.08
C VAL A 227 -7.71 -13.44 3.36
N HIS A 228 -6.39 -13.66 3.48
CA HIS A 228 -5.69 -14.77 2.85
C HIS A 228 -6.08 -16.12 3.46
N THR A 229 -6.30 -17.13 2.63
CA THR A 229 -6.57 -18.49 3.11
C THR A 229 -5.37 -19.10 3.85
N PRO A 230 -5.60 -19.92 4.90
CA PRO A 230 -6.87 -20.33 5.47
C PRO A 230 -7.58 -19.21 6.24
N ILE A 231 -8.92 -19.18 6.15
CA ILE A 231 -9.76 -18.10 6.66
C ILE A 231 -10.11 -18.33 8.14
N TRP A 232 -9.71 -17.38 9.00
CA TRP A 232 -9.88 -17.46 10.45
C TRP A 232 -10.50 -16.20 11.04
N PRO A 233 -11.80 -15.91 10.79
CA PRO A 233 -12.45 -14.75 11.41
C PRO A 233 -12.58 -14.93 12.92
N GLY A 234 -12.50 -13.82 13.64
CA GLY A 234 -12.74 -13.77 15.08
C GLY A 234 -14.13 -14.26 15.47
N GLU A 235 -14.27 -14.78 16.68
CA GLU A 235 -15.53 -15.36 17.17
C GLU A 235 -16.70 -14.39 17.04
N ALA A 236 -16.49 -13.10 17.33
CA ALA A 236 -17.51 -12.06 17.22
C ALA A 236 -18.07 -11.86 15.81
N PHE A 237 -17.35 -12.30 14.78
CA PHE A 237 -17.72 -12.11 13.36
C PHE A 237 -18.21 -13.38 12.67
N ARG A 238 -17.93 -14.57 13.24
CA ARG A 238 -18.32 -15.86 12.64
C ARG A 238 -19.81 -15.96 12.40
N GLY A 239 -20.21 -16.31 11.18
CA GLY A 239 -21.59 -16.48 10.76
C GLY A 239 -22.40 -15.20 10.68
N LYS A 240 -21.75 -14.03 10.58
CA LYS A 240 -22.43 -12.72 10.51
C LYS A 240 -22.69 -12.25 9.10
N SER A 241 -21.81 -12.59 8.16
CA SER A 241 -21.95 -12.17 6.76
C SER A 241 -22.75 -13.18 5.93
N ASN A 242 -23.33 -12.71 4.82
CA ASN A 242 -23.96 -13.57 3.82
C ASN A 242 -22.95 -14.17 2.82
N ASN A 243 -21.64 -14.00 3.06
CA ASN A 243 -20.55 -14.50 2.21
C ASN A 243 -19.64 -15.51 2.95
N GLY A 244 -20.21 -16.26 3.90
CA GLY A 244 -19.48 -17.28 4.67
C GLY A 244 -18.28 -16.71 5.43
N ARG A 245 -17.31 -17.59 5.73
CA ARG A 245 -16.13 -17.20 6.51
C ARG A 245 -15.29 -16.09 5.88
N PHE A 246 -15.22 -16.05 4.56
CA PHE A 246 -14.52 -14.96 3.85
C PHE A 246 -15.16 -13.61 4.17
N GLY A 247 -16.48 -13.48 3.98
CA GLY A 247 -17.18 -12.26 4.30
C GLY A 247 -17.15 -11.89 5.79
N ASP A 248 -17.20 -12.89 6.69
CA ASP A 248 -17.01 -12.68 8.12
C ASP A 248 -15.66 -12.02 8.44
N TRP A 249 -14.59 -12.42 7.73
CA TRP A 249 -13.26 -11.85 7.94
C TRP A 249 -13.11 -10.47 7.30
N VAL A 250 -13.78 -10.20 6.15
CA VAL A 250 -13.89 -8.85 5.59
C VAL A 250 -14.61 -7.90 6.55
N GLU A 251 -15.72 -8.36 7.19
CA GLU A 251 -16.44 -7.56 8.20
C GLU A 251 -15.56 -7.26 9.43
N GLU A 252 -14.69 -8.20 9.83
CA GLU A 252 -13.72 -7.97 10.91
C GLU A 252 -12.63 -6.96 10.52
N VAL A 253 -12.14 -6.99 9.27
CA VAL A 253 -11.23 -5.97 8.74
C VAL A 253 -11.90 -4.61 8.74
N ASP A 254 -13.17 -4.51 8.34
CA ASP A 254 -13.94 -3.27 8.38
C ASP A 254 -14.08 -2.73 9.82
N TRP A 255 -14.33 -3.60 10.79
CA TRP A 255 -14.31 -3.24 12.20
C TRP A 255 -12.95 -2.67 12.64
N SER A 256 -11.85 -3.32 12.24
CA SER A 256 -10.49 -2.83 12.51
C SER A 256 -10.28 -1.42 11.97
N MET A 257 -10.76 -1.15 10.74
CA MET A 257 -10.77 0.20 10.15
C MET A 257 -11.54 1.19 11.02
N GLY A 258 -12.71 0.79 11.51
CA GLY A 258 -13.52 1.61 12.41
C GLY A 258 -12.77 2.00 13.68
N GLN A 259 -11.99 1.07 14.27
CA GLN A 259 -11.18 1.33 15.47
C GLN A 259 -10.06 2.33 15.18
N VAL A 260 -9.33 2.17 14.06
CA VAL A 260 -8.24 3.07 13.66
C VAL A 260 -8.77 4.48 13.38
N LEU A 261 -9.79 4.61 12.52
CA LEU A 261 -10.37 5.91 12.16
C LEU A 261 -11.06 6.60 13.36
N GLY A 262 -11.70 5.80 14.23
CA GLY A 262 -12.27 6.28 15.49
C GLY A 262 -11.21 6.87 16.41
N THR A 263 -10.10 6.15 16.61
CA THR A 263 -8.97 6.63 17.43
C THR A 263 -8.38 7.94 16.90
N LEU A 264 -8.23 8.08 15.58
CA LEU A 264 -7.75 9.34 14.99
C LEU A 264 -8.70 10.51 15.27
N ARG A 265 -10.02 10.29 15.20
CA ARG A 265 -11.01 11.33 15.53
C ARG A 265 -11.01 11.67 17.00
N ASP A 266 -10.98 10.69 17.90
CA ASP A 266 -10.98 10.88 19.34
C ASP A 266 -9.74 11.67 19.83
N LEU A 267 -8.62 11.51 19.13
CA LEU A 267 -7.37 12.21 19.39
C LEU A 267 -7.21 13.51 18.57
N HIS A 268 -8.19 13.90 17.77
CA HIS A 268 -8.14 15.07 16.86
C HIS A 268 -6.98 15.03 15.86
N LEU A 269 -6.57 13.81 15.45
CA LEU A 269 -5.51 13.56 14.45
C LEU A 269 -6.05 13.38 13.04
N ASP A 270 -7.35 13.31 12.85
CA ASP A 270 -8.02 13.07 11.57
C ASP A 270 -7.63 14.09 10.49
N LYS A 271 -7.49 15.38 10.86
CA LYS A 271 -7.08 16.45 9.94
C LYS A 271 -5.59 16.53 9.66
N SER A 272 -4.78 15.75 10.36
CA SER A 272 -3.31 15.68 10.19
C SER A 272 -2.82 14.29 9.78
N THR A 273 -3.70 13.40 9.31
CA THR A 273 -3.36 12.02 8.97
C THR A 273 -3.87 11.64 7.59
N LEU A 274 -2.96 11.19 6.71
CA LEU A 274 -3.30 10.48 5.49
C LEU A 274 -3.50 8.99 5.82
N VAL A 275 -4.67 8.46 5.51
CA VAL A 275 -4.96 7.02 5.62
C VAL A 275 -5.23 6.46 4.22
N ILE A 276 -4.46 5.44 3.84
CA ILE A 276 -4.66 4.65 2.61
C ILE A 276 -5.09 3.25 3.01
N PHE A 277 -6.22 2.80 2.47
CA PHE A 277 -6.68 1.41 2.54
C PHE A 277 -6.57 0.80 1.15
N THR A 278 -5.92 -0.37 1.01
CA THR A 278 -5.78 -1.07 -0.26
C THR A 278 -5.44 -2.56 -0.07
N SER A 279 -5.29 -3.31 -1.16
CA SER A 279 -4.90 -4.73 -1.17
C SER A 279 -3.54 -4.95 -1.81
N ASP A 280 -2.91 -6.09 -1.49
CA ASP A 280 -1.60 -6.45 -2.05
C ASP A 280 -1.69 -7.16 -3.42
N ASN A 281 -2.80 -7.77 -3.75
CA ASN A 281 -3.12 -8.34 -5.06
C ASN A 281 -4.63 -8.65 -5.15
N GLY A 282 -5.06 -9.11 -6.31
CA GLY A 282 -6.44 -9.58 -6.49
C GLY A 282 -6.74 -10.87 -5.73
N PRO A 283 -8.01 -11.33 -5.77
CA PRO A 283 -8.50 -12.47 -4.98
C PRO A 283 -7.97 -13.81 -5.51
N TRP A 284 -7.83 -14.80 -4.62
CA TRP A 284 -7.36 -16.13 -5.00
C TRP A 284 -8.50 -17.03 -5.46
N LEU A 285 -8.95 -16.84 -6.68
CA LEU A 285 -10.20 -17.40 -7.23
C LEU A 285 -10.35 -18.92 -7.13
N ILE A 286 -9.25 -19.70 -7.16
CA ILE A 286 -9.33 -21.18 -7.04
C ILE A 286 -9.73 -21.64 -5.64
N LYS A 287 -9.78 -20.75 -4.65
CA LYS A 287 -10.24 -21.07 -3.30
C LYS A 287 -11.77 -21.05 -3.14
N GLY A 288 -12.49 -20.86 -4.24
CA GLY A 288 -13.95 -20.88 -4.27
C GLY A 288 -14.55 -19.83 -3.32
N SER A 289 -15.41 -20.25 -2.39
CA SER A 289 -16.05 -19.35 -1.42
C SER A 289 -15.08 -18.62 -0.50
N ASP A 290 -13.86 -19.12 -0.33
CA ASP A 290 -12.81 -18.52 0.50
C ASP A 290 -11.85 -17.63 -0.32
N GLY A 291 -12.14 -17.39 -1.61
CA GLY A 291 -11.21 -16.76 -2.56
C GLY A 291 -11.48 -15.30 -2.91
N GLY A 292 -12.62 -14.74 -2.53
CA GLY A 292 -13.00 -13.36 -2.88
C GLY A 292 -13.50 -13.18 -4.30
N SER A 293 -13.65 -11.93 -4.75
CA SER A 293 -14.22 -11.55 -6.05
C SER A 293 -13.45 -10.39 -6.71
N ALA A 294 -13.04 -10.60 -7.96
CA ALA A 294 -12.44 -9.55 -8.79
C ALA A 294 -13.45 -8.78 -9.64
N LEU A 295 -14.72 -9.16 -9.64
CA LEU A 295 -15.72 -8.57 -10.55
C LEU A 295 -15.70 -7.02 -10.53
N PRO A 296 -15.89 -6.38 -11.71
CA PRO A 296 -16.11 -6.94 -13.06
C PRO A 296 -14.81 -7.27 -13.82
N LEU A 297 -13.66 -7.29 -13.14
CA LEU A 297 -12.33 -7.46 -13.72
C LEU A 297 -12.07 -8.94 -14.06
N ARG A 298 -11.28 -9.19 -15.11
CA ARG A 298 -10.83 -10.52 -15.49
C ARG A 298 -9.65 -10.99 -14.65
N GLY A 299 -9.62 -12.29 -14.35
CA GLY A 299 -8.51 -12.93 -13.66
C GLY A 299 -8.49 -12.70 -12.15
N GLY A 300 -7.41 -13.14 -11.51
CA GLY A 300 -7.21 -13.03 -10.06
C GLY A 300 -5.74 -13.15 -9.67
N LYS A 301 -5.47 -13.35 -8.37
CA LYS A 301 -4.11 -13.51 -7.81
C LYS A 301 -3.18 -14.32 -8.72
N GLY A 302 -1.96 -13.82 -8.92
CA GLY A 302 -0.94 -14.47 -9.75
C GLY A 302 -1.06 -14.18 -11.24
N SER A 303 -2.07 -13.41 -11.68
CA SER A 303 -2.23 -13.00 -13.07
C SER A 303 -1.97 -11.51 -13.27
N THR A 304 -1.66 -11.12 -14.49
CA THR A 304 -1.51 -9.73 -14.91
C THR A 304 -2.75 -9.20 -15.66
N TRP A 305 -3.86 -9.96 -15.65
CA TRP A 305 -5.19 -9.44 -15.93
C TRP A 305 -5.57 -8.40 -14.87
N GLU A 306 -6.48 -7.49 -15.20
CA GLU A 306 -6.88 -6.42 -14.25
C GLU A 306 -7.27 -6.98 -12.88
N GLY A 307 -8.04 -8.08 -12.84
CA GLY A 307 -8.47 -8.71 -11.59
C GLY A 307 -7.36 -9.29 -10.72
N GLY A 308 -6.16 -9.48 -11.26
CA GLY A 308 -5.01 -9.94 -10.48
C GLY A 308 -4.21 -8.82 -9.82
N VAL A 309 -4.30 -7.59 -10.35
CA VAL A 309 -3.40 -6.49 -9.99
C VAL A 309 -4.10 -5.15 -9.71
N ARG A 310 -5.32 -4.93 -10.21
CA ARG A 310 -6.12 -3.75 -9.92
C ARG A 310 -6.93 -4.00 -8.66
N VAL A 311 -6.68 -3.19 -7.63
CA VAL A 311 -7.14 -3.45 -6.25
C VAL A 311 -8.02 -2.32 -5.74
N PRO A 312 -8.99 -2.62 -4.82
CA PRO A 312 -9.82 -1.59 -4.23
C PRO A 312 -8.97 -0.67 -3.36
N THR A 313 -9.08 0.64 -3.58
CA THR A 313 -8.26 1.59 -2.84
C THR A 313 -9.07 2.82 -2.43
N LEU A 314 -8.95 3.16 -1.15
CA LEU A 314 -9.53 4.35 -0.54
C LEU A 314 -8.44 5.23 0.05
N ALA A 315 -8.54 6.54 -0.12
CA ALA A 315 -7.70 7.53 0.50
C ALA A 315 -8.55 8.48 1.35
N TRP A 316 -8.12 8.73 2.59
CA TRP A 316 -8.88 9.55 3.52
C TRP A 316 -7.95 10.54 4.24
N TRP A 317 -8.32 11.80 4.19
CA TRP A 317 -7.69 12.89 4.93
C TRP A 317 -8.65 14.07 4.99
N PRO A 318 -9.49 14.16 6.02
CA PRO A 318 -10.48 15.24 6.16
C PRO A 318 -9.87 16.64 6.04
N GLY A 319 -10.47 17.46 5.19
CA GLY A 319 -10.01 18.82 4.93
C GLY A 319 -8.88 18.96 3.90
N ARG A 320 -8.30 17.82 3.43
CA ARG A 320 -7.28 17.80 2.37
C ARG A 320 -7.75 17.05 1.13
N ILE A 321 -8.39 15.91 1.33
CA ILE A 321 -8.99 15.10 0.26
C ILE A 321 -10.49 15.44 0.20
N ALA A 322 -11.00 15.73 -0.98
CA ALA A 322 -12.41 16.05 -1.17
C ALA A 322 -13.29 14.84 -0.87
N ALA A 323 -14.31 15.04 -0.05
CA ALA A 323 -15.26 13.99 0.33
C ALA A 323 -16.00 13.44 -0.87
N ALA A 324 -16.29 12.12 -0.86
CA ALA A 324 -16.99 11.38 -1.92
C ALA A 324 -16.38 11.54 -3.33
N SER A 325 -15.09 11.87 -3.41
CA SER A 325 -14.39 12.03 -4.68
C SER A 325 -13.97 10.70 -5.29
N VAL A 326 -13.79 10.70 -6.61
CA VAL A 326 -13.34 9.54 -7.38
C VAL A 326 -12.18 9.95 -8.25
N CYS A 327 -11.11 9.16 -8.23
CA CYS A 327 -9.94 9.29 -9.09
C CYS A 327 -9.79 8.02 -9.92
N ASP A 328 -9.83 8.15 -11.23
CA ASP A 328 -9.64 7.09 -12.22
C ASP A 328 -8.24 7.08 -12.85
N ALA A 329 -7.40 8.06 -12.49
CA ALA A 329 -6.02 8.10 -12.94
C ALA A 329 -5.22 6.88 -12.44
N VAL A 330 -4.32 6.40 -13.29
CA VAL A 330 -3.44 5.27 -12.97
C VAL A 330 -2.47 5.64 -11.86
N ALA A 331 -2.55 4.93 -10.75
CA ALA A 331 -1.65 4.98 -9.61
C ALA A 331 -1.38 3.56 -9.08
N GLY A 332 -0.50 3.38 -8.12
CA GLY A 332 -0.23 2.05 -7.58
C GLY A 332 0.57 2.05 -6.30
N THR A 333 0.80 0.85 -5.76
CA THR A 333 1.56 0.64 -4.51
C THR A 333 2.95 1.25 -4.55
N ILE A 334 3.60 1.26 -5.72
CA ILE A 334 4.92 1.89 -5.93
C ILE A 334 4.91 3.41 -5.70
N ASP A 335 3.74 4.06 -5.70
CA ASP A 335 3.62 5.51 -5.53
C ASP A 335 3.51 5.93 -4.06
N LEU A 336 3.21 4.97 -3.17
CA LEU A 336 2.95 5.30 -1.75
C LEU A 336 4.20 5.81 -1.04
N MET A 337 5.37 5.21 -1.30
CA MET A 337 6.63 5.68 -0.72
C MET A 337 6.99 7.09 -1.17
N PRO A 338 7.11 7.40 -2.49
CA PRO A 338 7.43 8.76 -2.93
C PRO A 338 6.40 9.80 -2.48
N THR A 339 5.11 9.45 -2.44
CA THR A 339 4.06 10.34 -1.94
C THR A 339 4.24 10.66 -0.45
N ALA A 340 4.46 9.64 0.38
CA ALA A 340 4.66 9.82 1.81
C ALA A 340 5.91 10.67 2.11
N VAL A 341 7.01 10.44 1.38
CA VAL A 341 8.26 11.22 1.52
C VAL A 341 8.04 12.68 1.12
N SER A 342 7.35 12.94 0.01
CA SER A 342 7.00 14.29 -0.44
C SER A 342 6.15 15.02 0.61
N LEU A 343 5.11 14.39 1.13
CA LEU A 343 4.22 14.94 2.16
C LEU A 343 4.94 15.21 3.49
N ALA A 344 5.98 14.44 3.80
CA ALA A 344 6.84 14.64 4.96
C ALA A 344 7.87 15.77 4.78
N GLY A 345 7.92 16.41 3.60
CA GLY A 345 8.91 17.43 3.25
C GLY A 345 10.30 16.85 2.97
N GLY A 346 10.39 15.55 2.74
CA GLY A 346 11.62 14.86 2.32
C GLY A 346 11.86 14.99 0.81
N SER A 347 13.09 14.70 0.40
CA SER A 347 13.47 14.62 -1.00
C SER A 347 13.84 13.17 -1.38
N LEU A 348 13.50 12.79 -2.59
CA LEU A 348 13.92 11.51 -3.16
C LEU A 348 15.18 11.71 -3.98
N PRO A 349 16.18 10.85 -3.82
CA PRO A 349 17.39 10.92 -4.65
C PRO A 349 17.05 10.54 -6.10
N SER A 350 17.83 11.11 -7.05
CA SER A 350 17.75 10.70 -8.45
C SER A 350 18.30 9.28 -8.69
N GLU A 351 19.20 8.85 -7.83
CA GLU A 351 19.79 7.50 -7.82
C GLU A 351 19.71 6.89 -6.41
N PRO A 352 19.39 5.61 -6.30
CA PRO A 352 19.00 4.69 -7.38
C PRO A 352 17.63 5.03 -7.97
N VAL A 353 17.42 4.65 -9.24
CA VAL A 353 16.16 4.88 -9.98
C VAL A 353 14.95 4.38 -9.21
N LEU A 354 13.92 5.22 -9.09
CA LEU A 354 12.59 4.91 -8.55
C LEU A 354 11.56 4.84 -9.68
N ASP A 355 10.68 3.85 -9.61
CA ASP A 355 9.57 3.69 -10.57
C ASP A 355 8.32 4.46 -10.14
N GLY A 356 8.11 4.59 -8.83
CA GLY A 356 7.01 5.32 -8.22
C GLY A 356 7.08 6.83 -8.44
N ARG A 357 5.94 7.48 -8.31
CA ARG A 357 5.78 8.93 -8.45
C ARG A 357 4.98 9.46 -7.27
N ASP A 358 5.18 10.73 -6.92
CA ASP A 358 4.31 11.43 -5.99
C ASP A 358 2.93 11.61 -6.62
N ILE A 359 1.90 11.06 -5.96
CA ILE A 359 0.50 11.17 -6.36
C ILE A 359 -0.30 12.12 -5.46
N SER A 360 0.35 12.89 -4.59
CA SER A 360 -0.36 13.88 -3.76
C SER A 360 -1.20 14.86 -4.58
N PRO A 361 -0.79 15.32 -5.78
CA PRO A 361 -1.64 16.16 -6.63
C PRO A 361 -2.93 15.47 -7.09
N LEU A 362 -2.90 14.14 -7.29
CA LEU A 362 -4.13 13.36 -7.57
C LEU A 362 -5.03 13.28 -6.33
N LEU A 363 -4.44 13.00 -5.17
CA LEU A 363 -5.18 12.89 -3.90
C LEU A 363 -5.85 14.20 -3.49
N PHE A 364 -5.23 15.34 -3.83
CA PHE A 364 -5.79 16.66 -3.52
C PHE A 364 -6.68 17.24 -4.64
N GLY A 365 -6.86 16.51 -5.74
CA GLY A 365 -7.67 16.95 -6.87
C GLY A 365 -7.07 18.07 -7.70
N GLU A 366 -5.77 18.32 -7.57
CA GLU A 366 -5.02 19.35 -8.32
C GLU A 366 -4.81 18.93 -9.77
N THR A 367 -4.83 17.63 -10.05
CA THR A 367 -4.77 17.06 -11.39
C THR A 367 -5.64 15.80 -11.49
N LYS A 368 -6.04 15.47 -12.72
CA LYS A 368 -6.67 14.20 -13.08
C LYS A 368 -5.77 13.32 -13.94
N GLN A 369 -4.55 13.78 -14.22
CA GLN A 369 -3.60 13.06 -15.06
C GLN A 369 -2.65 12.21 -14.19
N SER A 370 -2.45 10.95 -14.60
CA SER A 370 -1.46 10.09 -13.97
C SER A 370 -0.07 10.75 -13.97
N ALA A 371 0.64 10.66 -12.86
CA ALA A 371 2.01 11.14 -12.74
C ALA A 371 3.02 10.28 -13.52
N ARG A 372 2.60 9.14 -14.07
CA ARG A 372 3.44 8.22 -14.84
C ARG A 372 3.05 8.17 -16.30
N GLU A 373 4.04 8.01 -17.19
CA GLU A 373 3.83 7.82 -18.62
C GLU A 373 3.09 6.50 -18.91
N ALA A 374 3.49 5.41 -18.23
CA ALA A 374 2.90 4.08 -18.39
C ALA A 374 3.01 3.26 -17.10
N HIS A 375 2.13 2.29 -16.94
CA HIS A 375 2.19 1.25 -15.91
C HIS A 375 2.57 -0.08 -16.54
N TYR A 376 3.44 -0.86 -15.87
CA TYR A 376 4.02 -2.08 -16.39
C TYR A 376 3.64 -3.28 -15.51
N TYR A 377 3.20 -4.36 -16.16
CA TYR A 377 2.68 -5.56 -15.50
C TYR A 377 3.69 -6.69 -15.60
N PHE A 378 4.33 -7.02 -14.49
CA PHE A 378 5.31 -8.10 -14.42
C PHE A 378 4.72 -9.35 -13.76
N SER A 379 5.06 -10.53 -14.31
CA SER A 379 4.90 -11.83 -13.65
C SER A 379 6.26 -12.51 -13.57
N GLY A 380 6.74 -12.75 -12.35
CA GLY A 380 8.14 -13.09 -12.15
C GLY A 380 9.05 -12.00 -12.71
N ASN A 381 10.05 -12.39 -13.48
CA ASN A 381 10.97 -11.47 -14.16
C ASN A 381 10.48 -11.01 -15.56
N ASN A 382 9.30 -11.43 -15.98
CA ASN A 382 8.82 -11.20 -17.33
C ASN A 382 7.78 -10.07 -17.37
N LEU A 383 8.00 -9.08 -18.22
CA LEU A 383 6.99 -8.09 -18.54
C LEU A 383 5.91 -8.77 -19.41
N GLN A 384 4.65 -8.68 -18.97
CA GLN A 384 3.53 -9.30 -19.66
C GLN A 384 2.58 -8.31 -20.31
N ALA A 385 2.47 -7.10 -19.76
CA ALA A 385 1.62 -6.06 -20.33
C ALA A 385 2.13 -4.65 -19.97
N VAL A 386 1.63 -3.66 -20.70
CA VAL A 386 1.85 -2.22 -20.44
C VAL A 386 0.53 -1.47 -20.61
N ARG A 387 0.27 -0.51 -19.72
CA ARG A 387 -0.90 0.39 -19.79
C ARG A 387 -0.46 1.84 -19.94
N GLN A 388 -1.07 2.56 -20.90
CA GLN A 388 -0.95 4.01 -21.03
C GLN A 388 -2.34 4.62 -21.26
N GLY A 389 -2.79 5.45 -20.34
CA GLY A 389 -4.16 5.96 -20.34
C GLY A 389 -5.19 4.83 -20.31
N PRO A 390 -6.18 4.82 -21.22
CA PRO A 390 -7.18 3.76 -21.30
C PRO A 390 -6.66 2.44 -21.91
N TRP A 391 -5.53 2.48 -22.65
CA TRP A 391 -5.04 1.38 -23.43
C TRP A 391 -4.12 0.45 -22.66
N LYS A 392 -4.43 -0.84 -22.64
CA LYS A 392 -3.57 -1.92 -22.12
C LYS A 392 -3.19 -2.87 -23.23
N LEU A 393 -1.89 -3.04 -23.44
CA LEU A 393 -1.32 -3.99 -24.40
C LEU A 393 -0.72 -5.17 -23.64
N ALA A 394 -1.27 -6.36 -23.84
CA ALA A 394 -0.67 -7.62 -23.42
C ALA A 394 0.27 -8.15 -24.52
N ILE A 395 1.53 -8.39 -24.15
CA ILE A 395 2.61 -8.83 -25.05
C ILE A 395 3.07 -10.26 -24.78
N ALA A 396 2.51 -10.90 -23.76
CA ALA A 396 2.83 -12.27 -23.38
C ALA A 396 1.57 -13.02 -22.92
N VAL A 397 1.67 -14.32 -22.83
CA VAL A 397 0.60 -15.20 -22.30
C VAL A 397 0.37 -14.89 -20.84
N GLN A 398 -0.89 -14.71 -20.46
CA GLN A 398 -1.31 -14.41 -19.08
C GLN A 398 -2.11 -15.59 -18.52
N ALA A 399 -1.70 -16.10 -17.35
CA ALA A 399 -2.51 -17.08 -16.60
C ALA A 399 -3.80 -16.42 -16.09
N GLU A 400 -4.88 -17.17 -15.94
CA GLU A 400 -6.14 -16.62 -15.40
C GLU A 400 -6.04 -16.30 -13.90
N THR A 401 -5.36 -17.15 -13.16
CA THR A 401 -5.05 -16.96 -11.74
C THR A 401 -3.95 -17.93 -11.31
N MET A 402 -3.35 -17.71 -10.15
CA MET A 402 -2.41 -18.66 -9.56
C MET A 402 -3.04 -20.05 -9.46
N GLY A 403 -2.38 -21.06 -10.03
CA GLY A 403 -2.86 -22.44 -10.09
C GLY A 403 -3.80 -22.77 -11.25
N LYS A 404 -4.13 -21.81 -12.14
CA LYS A 404 -4.84 -22.05 -13.41
C LYS A 404 -4.03 -21.57 -14.58
N GLN A 405 -4.02 -22.38 -15.64
CA GLN A 405 -3.35 -22.05 -16.89
C GLN A 405 -4.08 -20.93 -17.64
N ALA A 406 -3.36 -20.39 -18.63
CA ALA A 406 -3.90 -19.45 -19.60
C ALA A 406 -5.02 -20.09 -20.46
N LEU A 407 -6.07 -19.33 -20.73
CA LEU A 407 -7.08 -19.70 -21.72
C LEU A 407 -6.54 -19.49 -23.14
N ASP A 408 -7.22 -20.09 -24.16
CA ASP A 408 -6.74 -20.07 -25.55
C ASP A 408 -6.69 -18.65 -26.14
N ASP A 409 -7.62 -17.77 -25.77
CA ASP A 409 -7.64 -16.37 -26.19
C ASP A 409 -6.42 -15.58 -25.69
N SER A 410 -5.85 -15.95 -24.52
CA SER A 410 -4.64 -15.33 -23.98
C SER A 410 -3.33 -15.80 -24.61
N LYS A 411 -3.38 -16.79 -25.49
CA LYS A 411 -2.21 -17.29 -26.24
C LYS A 411 -1.91 -16.47 -27.50
N GLN A 412 -2.88 -15.72 -28.01
CA GLN A 412 -2.67 -14.77 -29.11
C GLN A 412 -1.96 -13.51 -28.59
N ASN A 413 -0.97 -13.03 -29.30
CA ASN A 413 -0.23 -11.81 -28.95
C ASN A 413 0.11 -11.02 -30.23
N PRO A 414 0.05 -9.66 -30.21
CA PRO A 414 -0.37 -8.85 -29.08
C PRO A 414 -1.90 -8.83 -28.89
N ARG A 415 -2.36 -8.44 -27.69
CA ARG A 415 -3.78 -8.18 -27.40
C ARG A 415 -3.89 -6.77 -26.82
N LEU A 416 -4.74 -5.96 -27.43
CA LEU A 416 -4.98 -4.57 -27.00
C LEU A 416 -6.40 -4.42 -26.45
N TYR A 417 -6.51 -3.81 -25.27
CA TYR A 417 -7.79 -3.55 -24.60
C TYR A 417 -7.95 -2.04 -24.32
N ASN A 418 -9.20 -1.55 -24.42
CA ASN A 418 -9.56 -0.21 -23.95
C ASN A 418 -10.34 -0.34 -22.65
N LEU A 419 -9.66 -0.09 -21.52
CA LEU A 419 -10.21 -0.31 -20.17
C LEU A 419 -11.26 0.72 -19.74
N ASP A 420 -11.40 1.82 -20.47
CA ASP A 420 -12.48 2.79 -20.23
C ASP A 420 -13.78 2.35 -20.93
N GLN A 421 -13.69 1.57 -21.99
CA GLN A 421 -14.83 1.03 -22.71
C GLN A 421 -15.26 -0.34 -22.17
N GLU A 422 -14.26 -1.19 -21.85
CA GLU A 422 -14.49 -2.58 -21.43
C GLU A 422 -13.40 -3.02 -20.46
N ILE A 423 -13.75 -2.94 -19.15
CA ILE A 423 -12.81 -3.20 -18.03
C ILE A 423 -12.51 -4.71 -17.87
N GLY A 424 -13.32 -5.58 -18.47
CA GLY A 424 -13.24 -7.05 -18.33
C GLY A 424 -12.26 -7.72 -19.28
N GLU A 425 -11.56 -6.96 -20.15
CA GLU A 425 -10.51 -7.45 -21.06
C GLU A 425 -10.96 -8.61 -21.96
N GLN A 426 -12.15 -8.49 -22.57
CA GLN A 426 -12.74 -9.55 -23.41
C GLN A 426 -12.52 -9.31 -24.90
N THR A 427 -12.49 -8.04 -25.34
CA THR A 427 -12.43 -7.67 -26.75
C THR A 427 -11.03 -7.22 -27.15
N ASN A 428 -10.33 -8.04 -27.95
CA ASN A 428 -9.03 -7.67 -28.51
C ASN A 428 -9.19 -6.66 -29.64
N LEU A 429 -8.61 -5.46 -29.48
CA LEU A 429 -8.66 -4.35 -30.44
C LEU A 429 -7.34 -4.14 -31.20
N ALA A 430 -6.37 -5.08 -31.13
CA ALA A 430 -5.03 -4.89 -31.69
C ALA A 430 -5.05 -4.62 -33.20
N ASP A 431 -5.87 -5.36 -33.96
CA ASP A 431 -5.96 -5.21 -35.43
C ASP A 431 -6.60 -3.86 -35.82
N ASN A 432 -7.43 -3.29 -34.96
CA ASN A 432 -8.13 -2.02 -35.22
C ASN A 432 -7.29 -0.79 -34.88
N HIS A 433 -6.23 -0.95 -34.05
CA HIS A 433 -5.40 0.16 -33.54
C HIS A 433 -3.89 -0.14 -33.61
N PRO A 434 -3.34 -0.45 -34.80
CA PRO A 434 -1.93 -0.82 -34.93
C PRO A 434 -0.93 0.28 -34.47
N GLU A 435 -1.32 1.57 -34.57
CA GLU A 435 -0.53 2.69 -34.09
C GLU A 435 -0.42 2.73 -32.56
N VAL A 436 -1.48 2.31 -31.86
CA VAL A 436 -1.47 2.19 -30.39
C VAL A 436 -0.60 1.00 -29.97
N VAL A 437 -0.74 -0.14 -30.68
CA VAL A 437 0.11 -1.32 -30.46
C VAL A 437 1.57 -0.96 -30.58
N ALA A 438 2.01 -0.35 -31.70
CA ALA A 438 3.41 0.03 -31.95
C ALA A 438 3.96 0.99 -30.87
N ARG A 439 3.15 1.95 -30.44
CA ARG A 439 3.53 2.88 -29.37
C ARG A 439 3.76 2.17 -28.04
N LEU A 440 2.84 1.28 -27.63
CA LEU A 440 2.92 0.56 -26.38
C LEU A 440 4.00 -0.52 -26.38
N GLU A 441 4.25 -1.18 -27.52
CA GLU A 441 5.39 -2.11 -27.71
C GLU A 441 6.74 -1.40 -27.49
N LYS A 442 6.89 -0.17 -27.96
CA LYS A 442 8.10 0.62 -27.72
C LYS A 442 8.34 0.87 -26.22
N LEU A 443 7.27 1.24 -25.47
CA LEU A 443 7.35 1.42 -24.02
C LEU A 443 7.69 0.11 -23.31
N ALA A 444 7.02 -0.99 -23.70
CA ALA A 444 7.27 -2.30 -23.14
C ALA A 444 8.70 -2.78 -23.38
N SER A 445 9.20 -2.64 -24.62
CA SER A 445 10.57 -3.03 -24.99
C SER A 445 11.63 -2.26 -24.20
N LYS A 446 11.42 -0.95 -24.01
CA LYS A 446 12.30 -0.12 -23.18
C LYS A 446 12.36 -0.65 -21.74
N MET A 447 11.21 -0.81 -21.08
CA MET A 447 11.14 -1.30 -19.70
C MET A 447 11.70 -2.72 -19.56
N ALA A 448 11.39 -3.61 -20.49
CA ALA A 448 11.91 -4.97 -20.49
C ALA A 448 13.44 -5.01 -20.63
N SER A 449 14.04 -4.12 -21.42
CA SER A 449 15.50 -4.02 -21.55
C SER A 449 16.17 -3.47 -20.29
N GLU A 450 15.48 -2.65 -19.51
CA GLU A 450 16.01 -2.05 -18.27
C GLU A 450 16.03 -3.03 -17.10
N ILE A 451 14.93 -3.73 -16.84
CA ILE A 451 14.75 -4.55 -15.62
C ILE A 451 14.16 -5.96 -15.86
N GLY A 452 13.67 -6.25 -17.07
CA GLY A 452 13.06 -7.54 -17.42
C GLY A 452 14.09 -8.64 -17.74
N GLY A 453 13.65 -9.90 -17.86
CA GLY A 453 14.51 -11.03 -18.27
C GLY A 453 15.48 -11.53 -17.22
N LYS A 454 16.58 -12.17 -17.65
CA LYS A 454 17.53 -12.87 -16.74
C LYS A 454 18.55 -11.95 -16.06
N GLN A 455 19.21 -11.06 -16.80
CA GLN A 455 20.32 -10.20 -16.32
C GLN A 455 20.20 -8.77 -16.89
N PRO A 456 19.18 -8.01 -16.53
CA PRO A 456 19.03 -6.64 -17.02
C PRO A 456 19.95 -5.68 -16.27
N PRO A 457 20.39 -4.57 -16.92
CA PRO A 457 21.41 -3.67 -16.38
C PRO A 457 20.95 -2.87 -15.13
N LEU A 458 19.64 -2.61 -14.97
CA LEU A 458 19.12 -1.74 -13.91
C LEU A 458 18.37 -2.53 -12.81
N ARG A 459 18.49 -3.85 -12.79
CA ARG A 459 18.00 -4.67 -11.68
C ARG A 459 19.02 -4.68 -10.56
N ARG A 460 18.57 -4.32 -9.36
CA ARG A 460 19.40 -4.35 -8.16
C ARG A 460 19.48 -5.76 -7.56
N PRO A 461 20.54 -6.10 -6.78
CA PRO A 461 20.70 -7.43 -6.22
C PRO A 461 19.63 -7.76 -5.19
N ALA A 462 19.30 -9.05 -5.03
CA ALA A 462 18.52 -9.53 -3.91
C ALA A 462 19.34 -9.50 -2.61
N GLY A 463 18.70 -9.32 -1.47
CA GLY A 463 19.27 -9.71 -0.19
C GLY A 463 19.52 -11.22 -0.18
N HIS A 464 20.65 -11.69 0.36
CA HIS A 464 21.01 -13.10 0.38
C HIS A 464 21.71 -13.49 1.67
N VAL A 465 21.36 -14.66 2.20
CA VAL A 465 22.07 -15.33 3.32
C VAL A 465 22.45 -16.74 2.92
N ASP A 466 23.69 -17.14 3.21
CA ASP A 466 24.19 -18.48 2.84
C ASP A 466 23.54 -19.59 3.66
N LYS A 467 23.29 -19.33 4.95
CA LYS A 467 22.78 -20.31 5.93
C LYS A 467 21.47 -19.81 6.55
N PRO A 468 20.34 -19.95 5.84
CA PRO A 468 19.07 -19.48 6.35
C PRO A 468 18.66 -20.26 7.60
N GLN A 469 18.09 -19.52 8.57
CA GLN A 469 17.57 -20.07 9.81
C GLN A 469 16.05 -20.19 9.75
N THR A 470 15.52 -21.16 10.47
CA THR A 470 14.08 -21.25 10.67
C THR A 470 13.65 -20.46 11.90
N LEU A 471 12.53 -19.74 11.79
CA LEU A 471 11.87 -19.07 12.93
C LEU A 471 11.02 -20.02 13.78
N TYR A 472 11.08 -21.33 13.51
CA TYR A 472 10.51 -22.36 14.37
C TYR A 472 11.61 -22.90 15.26
N PRO A 473 11.73 -22.48 16.52
CA PRO A 473 12.70 -23.05 17.43
C PRO A 473 12.46 -24.55 17.57
N SER A 474 13.50 -25.36 17.49
CA SER A 474 13.45 -26.82 17.67
C SER A 474 12.97 -27.21 19.09
N GLU A 475 13.16 -26.29 20.04
CA GLU A 475 12.63 -26.33 21.38
C GLU A 475 12.02 -24.94 21.63
N ALA A 476 10.69 -24.85 21.65
CA ALA A 476 10.08 -23.62 22.12
C ALA A 476 10.56 -23.42 23.58
N PRO A 477 11.28 -22.34 23.93
CA PRO A 477 11.38 -21.98 25.31
C PRO A 477 9.97 -21.91 25.87
N ASN A 478 9.74 -22.36 27.10
CA ASN A 478 8.47 -22.25 27.79
C ASN A 478 8.02 -20.78 27.72
N LEU A 479 7.33 -20.44 26.65
CA LEU A 479 6.65 -19.14 26.47
C LEU A 479 5.45 -19.20 27.42
N LYS A 480 5.65 -18.83 28.69
CA LYS A 480 4.60 -18.58 29.67
C LYS A 480 3.95 -17.23 29.41
#